data_d733d62acbfa76daf65b9ce0bdc80e9c
#
_entry.id   d733d62acbfa76daf65b9ce0bdc80e9c
#
_cell.length_a   1.000
_cell.length_b   1.000
_cell.length_c   1.000
_cell.angle_alpha   90.00
_cell.angle_beta   90.00
_cell.angle_gamma   90.00
#
_symmetry.space_group_name_H-M   'P 1'
#
loop_
_entity.id
_entity.type
_entity.pdbx_description
1 polymer ?
#
loop_
_entity_poly.entity_id
_entity_poly.type
_entity_poly.pdbx_seq_one_letter_code
_entity_poly.pdbx_strand_id
1 'polypeptide(L)'
;IKYMDVGMKAYRIGMKHIINRNYSHFLQFFNLKNLLVLYQVKALQNHYRYTGKFFKSPHLRAAFTFQNIYVGQDPYKASAVFSMLPFLELTEGVWFPSGGMGQVTKNLLDIAISEGVKIDYNSPVKEISVIQRKVEGVKTEDGRIFDADIVVNNADLPYAYTELLDDPRMKRKMKGMKYACSAIVFHWAMDKTFEKLEQHNVFVARNLKKGLKAIFEGGDMPDDFSFYVHSPGKTDDTVAPEGQDSVSVIVPVAHLDLHKPDDIEKLKKKLRKTIFDRLKKEGIPDVESHIKFENVFTQNSWKEVYNLYNGATFGSLSHNLFQMGYMRPHNQHRKYKNLFFVGGSTHPGNGAPMSLISARLTSEKILNGK
;
A
#
# COMPACT_ATOMS: atom_id res chain seq x y z
N ILE A 1 17.12 -13.29 -17.76
CA ILE A 1 16.28 -14.48 -17.96
C ILE A 1 16.14 -15.25 -16.63
N LYS A 2 17.19 -15.87 -16.06
CA LYS A 2 17.09 -16.72 -14.84
C LYS A 2 16.39 -16.06 -13.63
N TYR A 3 16.57 -14.76 -13.41
CA TYR A 3 15.87 -14.06 -12.32
C TYR A 3 14.37 -13.90 -12.61
N MET A 4 14.02 -13.64 -13.87
CA MET A 4 12.61 -13.54 -14.29
C MET A 4 11.88 -14.88 -14.15
N ASP A 5 12.54 -16.01 -14.39
CA ASP A 5 11.95 -17.34 -14.16
C ASP A 5 11.62 -17.59 -12.69
N VAL A 6 12.42 -17.03 -11.77
CA VAL A 6 12.12 -17.09 -10.33
C VAL A 6 10.89 -16.24 -10.00
N GLY A 7 10.83 -15.02 -10.52
CA GLY A 7 9.67 -14.14 -10.35
C GLY A 7 8.38 -14.76 -10.89
N MET A 8 8.43 -15.34 -12.09
CA MET A 8 7.32 -16.05 -12.71
C MET A 8 6.82 -17.22 -11.84
N LYS A 9 7.74 -18.04 -11.33
CA LYS A 9 7.38 -19.15 -10.43
C LYS A 9 6.75 -18.63 -9.14
N ALA A 10 7.33 -17.59 -8.52
CA ALA A 10 6.80 -16.98 -7.31
C ALA A 10 5.38 -16.43 -7.54
N TYR A 11 5.15 -15.76 -8.67
CA TYR A 11 3.85 -15.24 -9.07
C TYR A 11 2.83 -16.37 -9.27
N ARG A 12 3.07 -17.29 -10.19
CA ARG A 12 2.12 -18.37 -10.54
C ARG A 12 1.77 -19.24 -9.35
N ILE A 13 2.77 -19.65 -8.58
CA ILE A 13 2.58 -20.49 -7.40
C ILE A 13 1.91 -19.69 -6.27
N GLY A 14 2.35 -18.45 -6.03
CA GLY A 14 1.78 -17.56 -5.02
C GLY A 14 0.31 -17.26 -5.28
N MET A 15 -0.05 -16.89 -6.51
CA MET A 15 -1.44 -16.66 -6.91
C MET A 15 -2.30 -17.91 -6.71
N LYS A 16 -1.84 -19.07 -7.20
CA LYS A 16 -2.63 -20.32 -7.15
C LYS A 16 -2.81 -20.87 -5.74
N HIS A 17 -1.81 -20.78 -4.89
CA HIS A 17 -1.79 -21.50 -3.60
C HIS A 17 -1.92 -20.63 -2.37
N ILE A 18 -1.71 -19.31 -2.48
CA ILE A 18 -1.69 -18.42 -1.32
C ILE A 18 -2.68 -17.25 -1.50
N ILE A 19 -2.50 -16.45 -2.55
CA ILE A 19 -3.19 -15.16 -2.70
C ILE A 19 -4.69 -15.34 -3.01
N ASN A 20 -5.02 -16.20 -3.96
CA ASN A 20 -6.41 -16.44 -4.43
C ASN A 20 -7.17 -17.47 -3.59
N ARG A 21 -6.84 -17.66 -2.32
CA ARG A 21 -7.48 -18.66 -1.46
C ARG A 21 -7.98 -18.10 -0.15
N ASN A 22 -9.17 -18.52 0.22
CA ASN A 22 -9.69 -18.40 1.57
C ASN A 22 -9.10 -19.51 2.45
N TYR A 23 -8.63 -19.15 3.64
CA TYR A 23 -8.19 -20.10 4.67
C TYR A 23 -9.12 -19.99 5.87
N SER A 24 -9.75 -21.09 6.27
CA SER A 24 -10.60 -21.16 7.45
C SER A 24 -9.85 -21.74 8.67
N HIS A 25 -8.88 -22.62 8.43
CA HIS A 25 -8.14 -23.32 9.48
C HIS A 25 -6.64 -23.30 9.25
N PHE A 26 -5.88 -23.29 10.34
CA PHE A 26 -4.42 -23.32 10.34
C PHE A 26 -3.84 -24.46 9.48
N LEU A 27 -4.38 -25.68 9.56
CA LEU A 27 -3.90 -26.85 8.81
C LEU A 27 -4.14 -26.73 7.30
N GLN A 28 -5.07 -25.89 6.85
CA GLN A 28 -5.25 -25.65 5.42
C GLN A 28 -4.04 -24.90 4.82
N PHE A 29 -3.36 -24.10 5.62
CA PHE A 29 -2.16 -23.40 5.20
C PHE A 29 -0.88 -24.15 5.59
N PHE A 30 -0.77 -24.60 6.84
CA PHE A 30 0.40 -25.33 7.34
C PHE A 30 0.25 -26.83 7.11
N ASN A 31 0.53 -27.26 5.89
CA ASN A 31 0.60 -28.66 5.47
C ASN A 31 1.85 -28.88 4.60
N LEU A 32 2.25 -30.14 4.38
CA LEU A 32 3.46 -30.49 3.65
C LEU A 32 3.50 -29.86 2.24
N LYS A 33 2.35 -29.83 1.54
CA LYS A 33 2.25 -29.24 0.20
C LYS A 33 2.58 -27.75 0.22
N ASN A 34 1.99 -26.99 1.16
CA ASN A 34 2.25 -25.56 1.26
C ASN A 34 3.65 -25.23 1.80
N LEU A 35 4.24 -26.10 2.63
CA LEU A 35 5.63 -25.95 3.03
C LEU A 35 6.56 -26.10 1.81
N LEU A 36 6.29 -27.05 0.92
CA LEU A 36 7.01 -27.17 -0.35
C LEU A 36 6.80 -25.94 -1.24
N VAL A 37 5.58 -25.39 -1.29
CA VAL A 37 5.28 -24.16 -2.00
C VAL A 37 6.12 -22.99 -1.45
N LEU A 38 6.15 -22.79 -0.13
CA LEU A 38 6.96 -21.73 0.50
C LEU A 38 8.46 -21.89 0.21
N TYR A 39 8.94 -23.12 0.19
CA TYR A 39 10.32 -23.41 -0.21
C TYR A 39 10.58 -23.08 -1.69
N GLN A 40 9.69 -23.46 -2.59
CA GLN A 40 9.79 -23.19 -4.03
C GLN A 40 9.79 -21.70 -4.35
N VAL A 41 8.95 -20.90 -3.69
CA VAL A 41 8.89 -19.43 -3.87
C VAL A 41 9.95 -18.68 -3.06
N LYS A 42 10.88 -19.40 -2.41
CA LYS A 42 11.97 -18.82 -1.61
C LYS A 42 11.49 -17.90 -0.49
N ALA A 43 10.33 -18.21 0.12
CA ALA A 43 9.67 -17.37 1.11
C ALA A 43 10.56 -17.02 2.33
N LEU A 44 11.47 -17.93 2.72
CA LEU A 44 12.38 -17.76 3.87
C LEU A 44 13.72 -17.11 3.49
N GLN A 45 13.97 -16.83 2.21
CA GLN A 45 15.20 -16.17 1.77
C GLN A 45 14.98 -14.64 1.73
N ASN A 46 16.02 -13.89 2.07
CA ASN A 46 16.01 -12.44 1.95
C ASN A 46 16.12 -12.01 0.48
N HIS A 47 15.28 -11.10 0.02
CA HIS A 47 15.19 -10.69 -1.38
C HIS A 47 16.49 -10.06 -1.90
N TYR A 48 17.06 -9.07 -1.21
CA TYR A 48 18.29 -8.41 -1.63
C TYR A 48 19.48 -9.38 -1.69
N ARG A 49 19.61 -10.29 -0.69
CA ARG A 49 20.64 -11.31 -0.70
C ARG A 49 20.42 -12.31 -1.83
N TYR A 50 19.17 -12.73 -2.07
CA TYR A 50 18.83 -13.67 -3.12
C TYR A 50 19.11 -13.11 -4.51
N THR A 51 18.76 -11.83 -4.76
CA THR A 51 19.03 -11.10 -6.01
C THR A 51 20.53 -11.05 -6.30
N GLY A 52 21.40 -11.05 -5.27
CA GLY A 52 22.85 -11.12 -5.40
C GLY A 52 23.40 -12.39 -6.04
N LYS A 53 22.60 -13.46 -6.19
CA LYS A 53 22.95 -14.66 -6.95
C LYS A 53 22.91 -14.43 -8.47
N PHE A 54 22.18 -13.40 -8.91
CA PHE A 54 21.95 -13.08 -10.33
C PHE A 54 22.70 -11.83 -10.75
N PHE A 55 22.81 -10.84 -9.87
CA PHE A 55 23.41 -9.55 -10.16
C PHE A 55 24.56 -9.24 -9.20
N LYS A 56 25.75 -9.01 -9.76
CA LYS A 56 26.93 -8.58 -8.97
C LYS A 56 26.84 -7.09 -8.59
N SER A 57 26.35 -6.25 -9.52
CA SER A 57 26.23 -4.81 -9.33
C SER A 57 25.24 -4.47 -8.21
N PRO A 58 25.61 -3.64 -7.21
CA PRO A 58 24.68 -3.13 -6.21
C PRO A 58 23.52 -2.32 -6.81
N HIS A 59 23.77 -1.57 -7.89
CA HIS A 59 22.74 -0.81 -8.60
C HIS A 59 21.66 -1.70 -9.19
N LEU A 60 22.07 -2.79 -9.87
CA LEU A 60 21.11 -3.77 -10.38
C LEU A 60 20.35 -4.46 -9.25
N ARG A 61 21.01 -4.80 -8.14
CA ARG A 61 20.28 -5.35 -6.98
C ARG A 61 19.25 -4.36 -6.46
N ALA A 62 19.60 -3.08 -6.34
CA ALA A 62 18.65 -2.03 -5.95
C ALA A 62 17.49 -1.96 -6.95
N ALA A 63 17.75 -1.90 -8.27
CA ALA A 63 16.75 -1.80 -9.33
C ALA A 63 15.75 -2.99 -9.33
N PHE A 64 16.18 -4.19 -8.92
CA PHE A 64 15.34 -5.39 -8.84
C PHE A 64 14.79 -5.68 -7.42
N THR A 65 14.92 -4.77 -6.47
CA THR A 65 14.42 -4.94 -5.10
C THR A 65 13.74 -3.72 -4.53
N PHE A 66 13.87 -2.53 -5.14
CA PHE A 66 13.21 -1.33 -4.63
C PHE A 66 11.69 -1.45 -4.63
N GLN A 67 11.11 -2.29 -5.50
CA GLN A 67 9.68 -2.58 -5.54
C GLN A 67 9.14 -3.11 -4.19
N ASN A 68 9.98 -3.64 -3.31
CA ASN A 68 9.55 -3.98 -1.95
C ASN A 68 8.98 -2.80 -1.18
N ILE A 69 9.40 -1.57 -1.50
CA ILE A 69 8.89 -0.34 -0.87
C ILE A 69 7.41 -0.14 -1.21
N TYR A 70 6.94 -0.57 -2.40
CA TYR A 70 5.53 -0.51 -2.80
C TYR A 70 4.60 -1.31 -1.87
N VAL A 71 5.16 -2.32 -1.22
CA VAL A 71 4.45 -3.13 -0.22
C VAL A 71 4.87 -2.80 1.21
N GLY A 72 5.50 -1.65 1.40
CA GLY A 72 5.94 -1.17 2.72
C GLY A 72 6.99 -2.06 3.39
N GLN A 73 7.91 -2.64 2.61
CA GLN A 73 8.96 -3.55 3.09
C GLN A 73 10.35 -3.01 2.81
N ASP A 74 11.23 -3.16 3.80
CA ASP A 74 12.65 -2.96 3.61
C ASP A 74 13.23 -4.05 2.69
N PRO A 75 13.81 -3.73 1.52
CA PRO A 75 14.42 -4.70 0.62
C PRO A 75 15.46 -5.63 1.30
N TYR A 76 16.14 -5.13 2.32
CA TYR A 76 17.13 -5.93 3.07
C TYR A 76 16.51 -6.89 4.09
N LYS A 77 15.19 -6.78 4.36
CA LYS A 77 14.43 -7.64 5.29
C LYS A 77 13.33 -8.42 4.60
N ALA A 78 12.90 -7.98 3.43
CA ALA A 78 11.81 -8.58 2.65
C ALA A 78 12.13 -10.00 2.20
N SER A 79 11.09 -10.81 2.03
CA SER A 79 11.16 -12.16 1.47
C SER A 79 11.47 -12.15 -0.04
N ALA A 80 12.21 -13.12 -0.52
CA ALA A 80 12.49 -13.30 -1.95
C ALA A 80 11.22 -13.64 -2.78
N VAL A 81 10.10 -13.95 -2.15
CA VAL A 81 8.79 -14.09 -2.85
C VAL A 81 8.43 -12.82 -3.62
N PHE A 82 8.88 -11.65 -3.15
CA PHE A 82 8.65 -10.38 -3.82
C PHE A 82 9.43 -10.19 -5.14
N SER A 83 10.26 -11.15 -5.54
CA SER A 83 10.81 -11.21 -6.92
C SER A 83 9.70 -11.26 -7.98
N MET A 84 8.47 -11.60 -7.59
CA MET A 84 7.30 -11.53 -8.48
C MET A 84 6.97 -10.10 -8.90
N LEU A 85 7.30 -9.07 -8.11
CA LEU A 85 6.98 -7.68 -8.43
C LEU A 85 7.76 -7.18 -9.67
N PRO A 86 9.12 -7.21 -9.69
CA PRO A 86 9.85 -6.84 -10.90
C PRO A 86 9.55 -7.77 -12.08
N PHE A 87 9.17 -9.03 -11.85
CA PHE A 87 8.69 -9.91 -12.92
C PHE A 87 7.42 -9.34 -13.55
N LEU A 88 6.38 -9.03 -12.76
CA LEU A 88 5.12 -8.49 -13.27
C LEU A 88 5.34 -7.15 -13.98
N GLU A 89 6.10 -6.25 -13.40
CA GLU A 89 6.41 -4.93 -13.93
C GLU A 89 7.07 -5.00 -15.33
N LEU A 90 8.00 -5.95 -15.50
CA LEU A 90 8.79 -6.07 -16.74
C LEU A 90 8.16 -7.00 -17.79
N THR A 91 7.22 -7.88 -17.43
CA THR A 91 6.60 -8.82 -18.37
C THR A 91 5.15 -8.53 -18.70
N GLU A 92 4.35 -8.10 -17.71
CA GLU A 92 2.94 -7.75 -17.90
C GLU A 92 2.77 -6.25 -18.11
N GLY A 93 3.77 -5.45 -17.74
CA GLY A 93 3.75 -4.01 -17.80
C GLY A 93 3.02 -3.36 -16.63
N VAL A 94 3.08 -2.03 -16.61
CA VAL A 94 2.32 -1.17 -15.67
C VAL A 94 1.35 -0.34 -16.49
N TRP A 95 0.08 -0.45 -16.19
CA TRP A 95 -0.98 0.21 -16.93
C TRP A 95 -1.56 1.38 -16.14
N PHE A 96 -1.73 2.50 -16.79
CA PHE A 96 -2.33 3.70 -16.23
C PHE A 96 -3.64 3.99 -17.00
N PRO A 97 -4.78 4.12 -16.30
CA PRO A 97 -6.05 4.38 -16.97
C PRO A 97 -6.07 5.80 -17.56
N SER A 98 -6.55 5.94 -18.79
CA SER A 98 -6.79 7.25 -19.38
C SER A 98 -7.76 8.05 -18.50
N GLY A 99 -7.44 9.33 -18.26
CA GLY A 99 -8.17 10.16 -17.31
C GLY A 99 -7.75 9.98 -15.84
N GLY A 100 -6.67 9.22 -15.59
CA GLY A 100 -6.09 9.06 -14.26
C GLY A 100 -6.73 7.95 -13.43
N MET A 101 -6.11 7.64 -12.29
CA MET A 101 -6.55 6.57 -11.38
C MET A 101 -7.98 6.77 -10.83
N GLY A 102 -8.48 7.99 -10.80
CA GLY A 102 -9.86 8.30 -10.41
C GLY A 102 -10.91 7.60 -11.28
N GLN A 103 -10.59 7.31 -12.56
CA GLN A 103 -11.51 6.61 -13.46
C GLN A 103 -11.80 5.17 -12.99
N VAL A 104 -10.83 4.49 -12.37
CA VAL A 104 -11.07 3.16 -11.81
C VAL A 104 -12.13 3.21 -10.71
N THR A 105 -12.02 4.19 -9.81
CA THR A 105 -13.00 4.37 -8.72
C THR A 105 -14.36 4.77 -9.27
N LYS A 106 -14.40 5.69 -10.24
CA LYS A 106 -15.64 6.12 -10.89
C LYS A 106 -16.35 4.95 -11.56
N ASN A 107 -15.63 4.16 -12.35
CA ASN A 107 -16.23 3.01 -13.06
C ASN A 107 -16.77 1.96 -12.09
N LEU A 108 -16.06 1.67 -10.98
CA LEU A 108 -16.55 0.77 -9.93
C LEU A 108 -17.80 1.33 -9.24
N LEU A 109 -17.84 2.64 -9.01
CA LEU A 109 -19.01 3.33 -8.45
C LEU A 109 -20.21 3.21 -9.40
N ASP A 110 -20.03 3.49 -10.68
CA ASP A 110 -21.09 3.42 -11.70
C ASP A 110 -21.67 1.99 -11.78
N ILE A 111 -20.81 0.96 -11.73
CA ILE A 111 -21.24 -0.44 -11.65
C ILE A 111 -22.04 -0.69 -10.37
N ALA A 112 -21.56 -0.25 -9.21
CA ALA A 112 -22.26 -0.46 -7.96
C ALA A 112 -23.67 0.17 -7.97
N ILE A 113 -23.78 1.39 -8.50
CA ILE A 113 -25.08 2.08 -8.64
C ILE A 113 -25.99 1.31 -9.59
N SER A 114 -25.48 0.82 -10.73
CA SER A 114 -26.27 0.04 -11.69
C SER A 114 -26.79 -1.29 -11.11
N GLU A 115 -26.07 -1.86 -10.14
CA GLU A 115 -26.46 -3.05 -9.38
C GLU A 115 -27.39 -2.72 -8.17
N GLY A 116 -27.84 -1.46 -8.04
CA GLY A 116 -28.78 -1.03 -7.00
C GLY A 116 -28.16 -0.73 -5.63
N VAL A 117 -26.84 -0.61 -5.54
CA VAL A 117 -26.16 -0.22 -4.29
C VAL A 117 -26.49 1.22 -3.95
N LYS A 118 -27.00 1.46 -2.74
CA LYS A 118 -27.21 2.81 -2.19
C LYS A 118 -25.92 3.33 -1.59
N ILE A 119 -25.55 4.55 -1.93
CA ILE A 119 -24.34 5.20 -1.44
C ILE A 119 -24.73 6.43 -0.63
N ASP A 120 -24.27 6.47 0.61
CA ASP A 120 -24.51 7.55 1.54
C ASP A 120 -23.18 8.28 1.83
N TYR A 121 -22.97 9.39 1.15
CA TYR A 121 -21.78 10.23 1.32
C TYR A 121 -21.87 11.08 2.59
N ASN A 122 -20.70 11.59 3.02
CA ASN A 122 -20.58 12.44 4.22
C ASN A 122 -21.19 11.79 5.48
N SER A 123 -21.05 10.48 5.59
CA SER A 123 -21.62 9.66 6.64
C SER A 123 -20.53 8.91 7.40
N PRO A 124 -19.66 9.63 8.13
CA PRO A 124 -18.56 8.99 8.86
C PRO A 124 -19.12 8.04 9.93
N VAL A 125 -18.73 6.77 9.86
CA VAL A 125 -19.12 5.76 10.83
C VAL A 125 -18.33 5.95 12.11
N LYS A 126 -19.05 6.08 13.23
CA LYS A 126 -18.50 6.22 14.58
C LYS A 126 -18.37 4.88 15.30
N GLU A 127 -19.28 3.94 15.00
CA GLU A 127 -19.36 2.68 15.75
C GLU A 127 -19.94 1.55 14.90
N ILE A 128 -19.39 0.35 15.08
CA ILE A 128 -20.00 -0.91 14.63
C ILE A 128 -20.76 -1.49 15.83
N SER A 129 -22.08 -1.45 15.77
CA SER A 129 -22.96 -1.82 16.89
C SER A 129 -23.04 -3.33 17.07
N VAL A 130 -22.74 -3.81 18.26
CA VAL A 130 -22.73 -5.24 18.60
C VAL A 130 -23.67 -5.51 19.78
N ILE A 131 -24.66 -6.38 19.59
CA ILE A 131 -25.59 -6.82 20.61
C ILE A 131 -25.53 -8.37 20.68
N GLN A 132 -25.41 -8.93 21.88
CA GLN A 132 -25.39 -10.39 22.11
C GLN A 132 -24.47 -11.20 21.15
N ARG A 133 -23.25 -10.67 20.88
CA ARG A 133 -22.28 -11.26 19.97
C ARG A 133 -22.65 -11.28 18.48
N LYS A 134 -23.61 -10.48 18.07
CA LYS A 134 -23.99 -10.27 16.69
C LYS A 134 -23.83 -8.79 16.36
N VAL A 135 -23.32 -8.48 15.17
CA VAL A 135 -23.32 -7.11 14.64
C VAL A 135 -24.73 -6.81 14.14
N GLU A 136 -25.32 -5.73 14.64
CA GLU A 136 -26.68 -5.31 14.23
C GLU A 136 -26.63 -4.21 13.16
N GLY A 137 -25.50 -3.51 13.00
CA GLY A 137 -25.34 -2.45 12.01
C GLY A 137 -24.23 -1.49 12.36
N VAL A 138 -24.36 -0.24 11.91
CA VAL A 138 -23.40 0.83 12.17
C VAL A 138 -24.12 2.10 12.61
N LYS A 139 -23.43 2.93 13.42
CA LYS A 139 -23.87 4.24 13.82
C LYS A 139 -22.91 5.30 13.28
N THR A 140 -23.43 6.35 12.70
CA THR A 140 -22.65 7.49 12.19
C THR A 140 -22.43 8.56 13.26
N GLU A 141 -21.51 9.49 13.00
CA GLU A 141 -21.21 10.58 13.93
C GLU A 141 -22.41 11.53 14.15
N ASP A 142 -23.24 11.74 13.12
CA ASP A 142 -24.48 12.51 13.20
C ASP A 142 -25.63 11.78 13.90
N GLY A 143 -25.39 10.55 14.38
CA GLY A 143 -26.33 9.76 15.18
C GLY A 143 -27.30 8.89 14.39
N ARG A 144 -27.24 8.86 13.04
CA ARG A 144 -28.03 7.92 12.23
C ARG A 144 -27.60 6.48 12.50
N ILE A 145 -28.56 5.56 12.45
CA ILE A 145 -28.32 4.12 12.62
C ILE A 145 -28.70 3.43 11.32
N PHE A 146 -27.84 2.55 10.87
CA PHE A 146 -28.06 1.69 9.72
C PHE A 146 -28.03 0.24 10.18
N ASP A 147 -29.21 -0.37 10.28
CA ASP A 147 -29.34 -1.80 10.61
C ASP A 147 -28.87 -2.65 9.43
N ALA A 148 -28.20 -3.76 9.71
CA ALA A 148 -27.68 -4.65 8.68
C ALA A 148 -27.51 -6.08 9.18
N ASP A 149 -27.90 -7.07 8.37
CA ASP A 149 -27.66 -8.48 8.63
C ASP A 149 -26.17 -8.84 8.52
N ILE A 150 -25.44 -8.14 7.66
CA ILE A 150 -24.00 -8.33 7.40
C ILE A 150 -23.35 -6.97 7.31
N VAL A 151 -22.23 -6.81 7.99
CA VAL A 151 -21.38 -5.62 7.89
C VAL A 151 -20.04 -6.00 7.27
N VAL A 152 -19.64 -5.26 6.22
CA VAL A 152 -18.33 -5.39 5.57
C VAL A 152 -17.56 -4.09 5.80
N ASN A 153 -16.52 -4.16 6.63
CA ASN A 153 -15.67 -3.01 6.92
C ASN A 153 -14.52 -2.92 5.91
N ASN A 154 -14.41 -1.81 5.20
CA ASN A 154 -13.28 -1.48 4.33
C ASN A 154 -12.37 -0.39 4.91
N ALA A 155 -12.72 0.19 6.05
CA ALA A 155 -11.79 1.07 6.76
C ALA A 155 -10.53 0.28 7.18
N ASP A 156 -9.41 0.97 7.40
CA ASP A 156 -8.17 0.34 7.84
C ASP A 156 -8.43 -0.56 9.06
N LEU A 157 -7.97 -1.81 9.00
CA LEU A 157 -8.31 -2.80 10.03
C LEU A 157 -7.84 -2.39 11.43
N PRO A 158 -6.61 -1.86 11.63
CA PRO A 158 -6.22 -1.30 12.91
C PRO A 158 -7.14 -0.18 13.38
N TYR A 159 -7.54 0.74 12.49
CA TYR A 159 -8.51 1.80 12.81
C TYR A 159 -9.85 1.20 13.23
N ALA A 160 -10.38 0.22 12.50
CA ALA A 160 -11.63 -0.43 12.85
C ALA A 160 -11.62 -1.02 14.26
N TYR A 161 -10.52 -1.65 14.68
CA TYR A 161 -10.40 -2.23 16.02
C TYR A 161 -10.01 -1.23 17.11
N THR A 162 -9.47 -0.07 16.76
CA THR A 162 -9.12 0.94 17.77
C THR A 162 -10.24 1.95 18.00
N GLU A 163 -11.02 2.24 16.96
CA GLU A 163 -11.98 3.35 16.97
C GLU A 163 -13.45 2.91 16.76
N LEU A 164 -13.71 1.89 15.91
CA LEU A 164 -15.08 1.54 15.51
C LEU A 164 -15.68 0.37 16.27
N LEU A 165 -14.85 -0.53 16.81
CA LEU A 165 -15.31 -1.77 17.43
C LEU A 165 -14.76 -1.90 18.85
N ASP A 166 -15.66 -2.11 19.83
CA ASP A 166 -15.25 -2.37 21.21
C ASP A 166 -14.75 -3.81 21.37
N ASP A 167 -13.49 -4.05 21.02
CA ASP A 167 -12.75 -5.28 21.31
C ASP A 167 -11.37 -4.97 21.91
N PRO A 168 -11.27 -4.85 23.25
CA PRO A 168 -10.01 -4.50 23.92
C PRO A 168 -8.86 -5.48 23.63
N ARG A 169 -9.18 -6.76 23.37
CA ARG A 169 -8.19 -7.77 22.99
C ARG A 169 -7.60 -7.49 21.63
N MET A 170 -8.46 -7.21 20.65
CA MET A 170 -8.00 -6.89 19.29
C MET A 170 -7.33 -5.53 19.22
N LYS A 171 -7.81 -4.53 19.94
CA LYS A 171 -7.14 -3.23 20.10
C LYS A 171 -5.69 -3.39 20.60
N ARG A 172 -5.49 -4.22 21.66
CA ARG A 172 -4.13 -4.53 22.14
C ARG A 172 -3.30 -5.27 21.09
N LYS A 173 -3.91 -6.22 20.37
CA LYS A 173 -3.22 -6.95 19.30
C LYS A 173 -2.78 -6.00 18.18
N MET A 174 -3.63 -5.09 17.72
CA MET A 174 -3.27 -4.12 16.68
C MET A 174 -2.10 -3.24 17.11
N LYS A 175 -2.11 -2.72 18.35
CA LYS A 175 -0.97 -1.96 18.91
C LYS A 175 0.36 -2.71 18.91
N GLY A 176 0.35 -4.03 19.02
CA GLY A 176 1.55 -4.87 18.99
C GLY A 176 1.99 -5.34 17.59
N MET A 177 1.24 -5.01 16.55
CA MET A 177 1.60 -5.39 15.18
C MET A 177 2.66 -4.46 14.59
N LYS A 178 3.35 -4.94 13.55
CA LYS A 178 4.29 -4.11 12.80
C LYS A 178 3.57 -3.42 11.64
N TYR A 179 3.87 -2.14 11.48
CA TYR A 179 3.29 -1.29 10.44
C TYR A 179 4.26 -1.10 9.28
N ALA A 180 3.70 -0.79 8.11
CA ALA A 180 4.45 -0.36 6.94
C ALA A 180 5.02 1.04 7.16
N CYS A 181 5.89 1.49 6.29
CA CYS A 181 6.31 2.88 6.28
C CYS A 181 5.16 3.80 5.83
N SER A 182 5.36 5.09 6.00
CA SER A 182 4.52 6.15 5.47
C SER A 182 5.16 6.79 4.23
N ALA A 183 4.53 7.83 3.70
CA ALA A 183 5.09 8.67 2.66
C ALA A 183 4.73 10.14 2.89
N ILE A 184 5.64 11.04 2.49
CA ILE A 184 5.28 12.42 2.16
C ILE A 184 5.14 12.49 0.65
N VAL A 185 3.98 12.95 0.18
CA VAL A 185 3.67 13.05 -1.23
C VAL A 185 3.41 14.49 -1.58
N PHE A 186 4.19 15.01 -2.53
CA PHE A 186 3.98 16.32 -3.12
C PHE A 186 3.22 16.13 -4.44
N HIS A 187 2.08 16.77 -4.58
CA HIS A 187 1.31 16.85 -5.82
C HIS A 187 1.47 18.26 -6.38
N TRP A 188 2.06 18.37 -7.56
CA TRP A 188 2.33 19.63 -8.23
C TRP A 188 1.54 19.75 -9.52
N ALA A 189 0.71 20.78 -9.64
CA ALA A 189 0.21 21.22 -10.93
C ALA A 189 1.31 22.07 -11.60
N MET A 190 1.84 21.59 -12.71
CA MET A 190 2.95 22.23 -13.42
C MET A 190 2.43 23.02 -14.63
N ASP A 191 3.04 24.18 -14.92
CA ASP A 191 2.70 24.96 -16.11
C ASP A 191 3.39 24.47 -17.40
N LYS A 192 4.26 23.46 -17.28
CA LYS A 192 4.91 22.80 -18.42
C LYS A 192 5.24 21.32 -18.13
N THR A 193 5.56 20.59 -19.20
CA THR A 193 6.21 19.27 -19.12
C THR A 193 7.73 19.40 -19.10
N PHE A 194 8.42 18.42 -18.54
CA PHE A 194 9.89 18.34 -18.50
C PHE A 194 10.39 17.16 -19.35
N GLU A 195 11.14 17.46 -20.41
CA GLU A 195 11.62 16.46 -21.38
C GLU A 195 12.38 15.27 -20.74
N LYS A 196 13.16 15.56 -19.71
CA LYS A 196 13.97 14.54 -19.01
C LYS A 196 13.20 13.68 -18.02
N LEU A 197 11.96 14.03 -17.69
CA LEU A 197 11.09 13.19 -16.89
C LEU A 197 10.34 12.23 -17.82
N GLU A 198 10.45 10.95 -17.53
CA GLU A 198 9.56 9.93 -18.06
C GLU A 198 8.31 9.83 -17.17
N GLN A 199 7.30 9.06 -17.60
CA GLN A 199 6.11 8.86 -16.79
C GLN A 199 6.46 8.34 -15.38
N HIS A 200 7.44 7.47 -15.26
CA HIS A 200 7.89 6.89 -14.01
C HIS A 200 9.41 7.08 -13.84
N ASN A 201 9.80 7.79 -12.79
CA ASN A 201 11.21 8.06 -12.48
C ASN A 201 11.53 7.65 -11.05
N VAL A 202 12.60 6.92 -10.85
CA VAL A 202 13.09 6.54 -9.52
C VAL A 202 14.47 7.10 -9.30
N PHE A 203 14.59 8.00 -8.35
CA PHE A 203 15.85 8.59 -7.93
C PHE A 203 16.39 7.81 -6.74
N VAL A 204 17.41 6.98 -6.97
CA VAL A 204 17.96 6.10 -5.94
C VAL A 204 19.12 6.79 -5.21
N ALA A 205 19.09 6.75 -3.88
CA ALA A 205 20.19 7.26 -3.05
C ALA A 205 21.47 6.45 -3.24
N ARG A 206 22.63 7.08 -3.19
CA ARG A 206 23.96 6.41 -3.22
C ARG A 206 24.09 5.42 -2.06
N ASN A 207 23.63 5.80 -0.87
CA ASN A 207 23.58 4.92 0.29
C ASN A 207 22.13 4.54 0.62
N LEU A 208 21.58 3.63 -0.20
CA LEU A 208 20.20 3.14 -0.04
C LEU A 208 19.92 2.62 1.38
N LYS A 209 20.88 1.90 1.99
CA LYS A 209 20.71 1.29 3.31
C LYS A 209 20.49 2.34 4.41
N LYS A 210 21.18 3.49 4.35
CA LYS A 210 21.01 4.56 5.34
C LYS A 210 19.63 5.17 5.27
N GLY A 211 19.11 5.45 4.07
CA GLY A 211 17.75 5.94 3.86
C GLY A 211 16.69 4.95 4.34
N LEU A 212 16.83 3.67 3.98
CA LEU A 212 15.89 2.63 4.41
C LEU A 212 15.87 2.44 5.94
N LYS A 213 17.03 2.59 6.61
CA LYS A 213 17.07 2.56 8.08
C LYS A 213 16.21 3.68 8.67
N ALA A 214 16.33 4.92 8.17
CA ALA A 214 15.52 6.04 8.65
C ALA A 214 14.02 5.79 8.39
N ILE A 215 13.65 5.20 7.26
CA ILE A 215 12.26 4.89 6.89
C ILE A 215 11.64 3.81 7.78
N PHE A 216 12.35 2.72 8.07
CA PHE A 216 11.79 1.54 8.72
C PHE A 216 12.13 1.39 10.21
N GLU A 217 13.12 2.10 10.70
CA GLU A 217 13.56 2.06 12.11
C GLU A 217 13.44 3.42 12.81
N GLY A 218 13.10 4.47 12.05
CA GLY A 218 13.07 5.83 12.54
C GLY A 218 14.44 6.51 12.54
N GLY A 219 14.43 7.80 12.90
CA GLY A 219 15.61 8.67 12.91
C GLY A 219 15.59 9.68 11.77
N ASP A 220 16.65 10.47 11.69
CA ASP A 220 16.75 11.55 10.72
C ASP A 220 16.90 11.04 9.29
N MET A 221 16.06 11.54 8.40
CA MET A 221 16.20 11.28 6.97
C MET A 221 17.53 11.89 6.47
N PRO A 222 18.41 11.11 5.81
CA PRO A 222 19.65 11.62 5.25
C PRO A 222 19.37 12.63 4.13
N ASP A 223 20.36 13.47 3.79
CA ASP A 223 20.22 14.42 2.69
C ASP A 223 20.19 13.75 1.32
N ASP A 224 20.84 12.59 1.19
CA ASP A 224 20.74 11.72 0.01
C ASP A 224 19.75 10.59 0.30
N PHE A 225 18.51 10.76 -0.13
CA PHE A 225 17.42 9.77 0.01
C PHE A 225 16.84 9.41 -1.36
N SER A 226 16.15 8.27 -1.41
CA SER A 226 15.45 7.82 -2.62
C SER A 226 14.04 8.37 -2.66
N PHE A 227 13.59 8.77 -3.85
CA PHE A 227 12.22 9.21 -4.10
C PHE A 227 11.77 8.82 -5.51
N TYR A 228 10.47 8.83 -5.71
CA TYR A 228 9.81 8.51 -6.97
C TYR A 228 9.10 9.76 -7.51
N VAL A 229 9.16 9.96 -8.82
CA VAL A 229 8.44 11.01 -9.52
C VAL A 229 7.56 10.40 -10.61
N HIS A 230 6.29 10.70 -10.56
CA HIS A 230 5.30 10.39 -11.60
C HIS A 230 4.99 11.67 -12.38
N SER A 231 5.16 11.63 -13.68
CA SER A 231 4.98 12.75 -14.61
C SER A 231 4.21 12.24 -15.83
N PRO A 232 2.87 12.13 -15.75
CA PRO A 232 2.06 11.48 -16.78
C PRO A 232 1.76 12.36 -18.01
N GLY A 233 1.97 13.67 -17.97
CA GLY A 233 1.56 14.62 -19.01
C GLY A 233 2.14 14.38 -20.41
N LYS A 234 3.19 13.54 -20.53
CA LYS A 234 3.72 13.11 -21.83
C LYS A 234 2.99 11.93 -22.45
N THR A 235 2.28 11.16 -21.64
CA THR A 235 1.67 9.89 -22.07
C THR A 235 0.16 9.90 -21.99
N ASP A 236 -0.40 10.86 -21.27
CA ASP A 236 -1.84 11.05 -21.12
C ASP A 236 -2.15 12.56 -21.07
N ASP A 237 -2.73 13.06 -22.16
CA ASP A 237 -3.14 14.47 -22.33
C ASP A 237 -4.41 14.82 -21.54
N THR A 238 -5.06 13.84 -20.92
CA THR A 238 -6.27 14.05 -20.11
C THR A 238 -5.98 14.42 -18.66
N VAL A 239 -4.74 14.29 -18.18
CA VAL A 239 -4.37 14.51 -16.77
C VAL A 239 -4.02 15.96 -16.44
N ALA A 240 -3.79 16.79 -17.45
CA ALA A 240 -3.51 18.21 -17.32
C ALA A 240 -3.89 18.95 -18.64
N PRO A 241 -4.07 20.30 -18.63
CA PRO A 241 -4.21 21.08 -19.84
C PRO A 241 -2.99 20.93 -20.76
N GLU A 242 -3.17 21.21 -22.06
CA GLU A 242 -2.11 21.12 -23.06
C GLU A 242 -0.83 21.84 -22.63
N GLY A 243 0.29 21.17 -22.79
CA GLY A 243 1.62 21.67 -22.42
C GLY A 243 1.92 21.69 -20.91
N GLN A 244 0.97 21.29 -20.07
CA GLN A 244 1.08 21.23 -18.61
C GLN A 244 1.25 19.78 -18.11
N ASP A 245 1.50 19.62 -16.81
CA ASP A 245 1.62 18.31 -16.20
C ASP A 245 1.05 18.27 -14.76
N SER A 246 0.70 17.07 -14.32
CA SER A 246 0.30 16.77 -12.95
C SER A 246 1.34 15.85 -12.30
N VAL A 247 2.37 16.45 -11.71
CA VAL A 247 3.52 15.71 -11.17
C VAL A 247 3.27 15.30 -9.73
N SER A 248 3.53 14.03 -9.42
CA SER A 248 3.51 13.53 -8.05
C SER A 248 4.88 13.04 -7.63
N VAL A 249 5.38 13.55 -6.49
CA VAL A 249 6.66 13.12 -5.92
C VAL A 249 6.41 12.38 -4.60
N ILE A 250 6.80 11.11 -4.54
CA ILE A 250 6.58 10.24 -3.39
C ILE A 250 7.90 9.98 -2.69
N VAL A 251 7.99 10.38 -1.43
CA VAL A 251 9.13 10.12 -0.55
C VAL A 251 8.70 9.19 0.57
N PRO A 252 9.15 7.92 0.58
CA PRO A 252 8.91 7.04 1.70
C PRO A 252 9.57 7.58 2.97
N VAL A 253 8.84 7.60 4.07
CA VAL A 253 9.28 8.07 5.39
C VAL A 253 8.77 7.13 6.49
N ALA A 254 9.29 7.25 7.70
CA ALA A 254 8.77 6.48 8.82
C ALA A 254 7.33 6.89 9.18
N HIS A 255 6.56 5.96 9.75
CA HIS A 255 5.21 6.24 10.26
C HIS A 255 5.26 7.02 11.59
N LEU A 256 4.12 7.52 12.07
CA LEU A 256 4.03 8.46 13.20
C LEU A 256 4.63 7.94 14.51
N ASP A 257 4.55 6.64 14.82
CA ASP A 257 5.16 6.10 16.05
C ASP A 257 6.70 6.21 16.08
N LEU A 258 7.32 6.38 14.91
CA LEU A 258 8.77 6.51 14.75
C LEU A 258 9.23 7.95 14.56
N HIS A 259 8.30 8.91 14.46
CA HIS A 259 8.56 10.34 14.33
C HIS A 259 7.81 11.16 15.39
N LYS A 260 8.46 12.23 15.88
CA LYS A 260 7.77 13.23 16.70
C LYS A 260 6.92 14.14 15.80
N PRO A 261 5.69 14.52 16.22
CA PRO A 261 4.79 15.37 15.42
C PRO A 261 5.43 16.69 14.95
N ASP A 262 6.21 17.34 15.80
CA ASP A 262 6.85 18.63 15.51
C ASP A 262 7.95 18.55 14.45
N ASP A 263 8.44 17.36 14.14
CA ASP A 263 9.50 17.15 13.14
C ASP A 263 8.96 17.02 11.71
N ILE A 264 7.64 16.79 11.52
CA ILE A 264 7.05 16.54 10.20
C ILE A 264 7.15 17.76 9.29
N GLU A 265 6.86 18.96 9.79
CA GLU A 265 6.97 20.18 9.00
C GLU A 265 8.42 20.52 8.63
N LYS A 266 9.36 20.28 9.54
CA LYS A 266 10.79 20.41 9.25
C LYS A 266 11.23 19.40 8.21
N LEU A 267 10.79 18.15 8.36
CA LEU A 267 11.06 17.06 7.41
C LEU A 267 10.51 17.42 6.03
N LYS A 268 9.25 17.84 5.91
CA LYS A 268 8.62 18.27 4.66
C LYS A 268 9.44 19.33 3.94
N LYS A 269 9.84 20.38 4.64
CA LYS A 269 10.68 21.46 4.09
C LYS A 269 12.06 20.96 3.62
N LYS A 270 12.69 20.09 4.41
CA LYS A 270 13.98 19.47 4.08
C LYS A 270 13.85 18.61 2.81
N LEU A 271 12.85 17.74 2.76
CA LEU A 271 12.62 16.85 1.61
C LEU A 271 12.37 17.66 0.34
N ARG A 272 11.47 18.64 0.39
CA ARG A 272 11.14 19.52 -0.73
C ARG A 272 12.39 20.19 -1.32
N LYS A 273 13.20 20.82 -0.48
CA LYS A 273 14.46 21.44 -0.91
C LYS A 273 15.41 20.42 -1.56
N THR A 274 15.61 19.28 -0.92
CA THR A 274 16.53 18.25 -1.42
C THR A 274 16.06 17.65 -2.75
N ILE A 275 14.75 17.52 -2.97
CA ILE A 275 14.17 17.07 -4.25
C ILE A 275 14.56 18.04 -5.36
N PHE A 276 14.35 19.34 -5.19
CA PHE A 276 14.74 20.34 -6.22
C PHE A 276 16.23 20.36 -6.47
N ASP A 277 17.05 20.33 -5.41
CA ASP A 277 18.51 20.25 -5.54
C ASP A 277 18.94 19.00 -6.33
N ARG A 278 18.27 17.86 -6.12
CA ARG A 278 18.55 16.62 -6.85
C ARG A 278 18.08 16.68 -8.30
N LEU A 279 16.87 17.15 -8.57
CA LEU A 279 16.33 17.31 -9.93
C LEU A 279 17.24 18.23 -10.75
N LYS A 280 17.69 19.35 -10.18
CA LYS A 280 18.65 20.27 -10.83
C LYS A 280 19.97 19.57 -11.18
N LYS A 281 20.53 18.75 -10.28
CA LYS A 281 21.76 17.98 -10.51
C LYS A 281 21.60 16.94 -11.63
N GLU A 282 20.42 16.39 -11.79
CA GLU A 282 20.12 15.44 -12.87
C GLU A 282 19.75 16.15 -14.20
N GLY A 283 19.88 17.48 -14.24
CA GLY A 283 19.66 18.30 -15.41
C GLY A 283 18.18 18.61 -15.68
N ILE A 284 17.38 18.65 -14.63
CA ILE A 284 15.99 19.11 -14.62
C ILE A 284 15.94 20.36 -13.74
N PRO A 285 16.41 21.53 -14.25
CA PRO A 285 16.45 22.77 -13.47
C PRO A 285 15.07 23.40 -13.36
N ASP A 286 14.95 24.35 -12.45
CA ASP A 286 13.86 25.31 -12.33
C ASP A 286 12.46 24.72 -12.12
N VAL A 287 12.36 23.45 -11.66
CA VAL A 287 11.09 22.75 -11.40
C VAL A 287 10.22 23.57 -10.45
N GLU A 288 10.80 24.15 -9.41
CA GLU A 288 10.08 24.92 -8.40
C GLU A 288 9.35 26.14 -8.98
N SER A 289 9.95 26.86 -9.92
CA SER A 289 9.36 28.05 -10.54
C SER A 289 8.19 27.75 -11.47
N HIS A 290 8.01 26.48 -11.85
CA HIS A 290 6.95 26.00 -12.73
C HIS A 290 5.76 25.36 -11.98
N ILE A 291 5.76 25.42 -10.65
CA ILE A 291 4.65 24.92 -9.84
C ILE A 291 3.57 26.01 -9.72
N LYS A 292 2.41 25.76 -10.31
CA LYS A 292 1.22 26.62 -10.19
C LYS A 292 0.48 26.41 -8.88
N PHE A 293 0.43 25.14 -8.45
CA PHE A 293 -0.28 24.72 -7.25
C PHE A 293 0.43 23.51 -6.65
N GLU A 294 0.53 23.48 -5.32
CA GLU A 294 1.09 22.37 -4.56
C GLU A 294 0.09 21.90 -3.50
N ASN A 295 -0.14 20.59 -3.46
CA ASN A 295 -0.80 19.92 -2.36
C ASN A 295 0.13 18.87 -1.76
N VAL A 296 0.22 18.80 -0.44
CA VAL A 296 1.17 17.88 0.22
C VAL A 296 0.44 17.01 1.23
N PHE A 297 0.57 15.70 1.03
CA PHE A 297 0.12 14.70 2.00
C PHE A 297 1.29 14.27 2.88
N THR A 298 1.10 14.39 4.18
CA THR A 298 2.04 13.94 5.22
C THR A 298 1.47 12.73 5.96
N GLN A 299 2.23 12.19 6.92
CA GLN A 299 1.75 11.11 7.79
C GLN A 299 0.44 11.51 8.52
N ASN A 300 0.32 12.76 8.94
CA ASN A 300 -0.92 13.27 9.56
C ASN A 300 -2.08 13.27 8.58
N SER A 301 -1.86 13.72 7.34
CA SER A 301 -2.90 13.72 6.29
C SER A 301 -3.43 12.30 6.03
N TRP A 302 -2.54 11.31 5.97
CA TRP A 302 -2.94 9.90 5.79
C TRP A 302 -3.78 9.39 6.96
N LYS A 303 -3.42 9.78 8.19
CA LYS A 303 -4.19 9.41 9.38
C LYS A 303 -5.55 10.12 9.43
N GLU A 304 -5.60 11.41 9.16
CA GLU A 304 -6.80 12.23 9.34
C GLU A 304 -7.81 12.07 8.19
N VAL A 305 -7.33 12.01 6.94
CA VAL A 305 -8.20 11.94 5.75
C VAL A 305 -8.64 10.51 5.45
N TYR A 306 -7.73 9.53 5.62
CA TYR A 306 -7.97 8.13 5.23
C TYR A 306 -8.08 7.18 6.42
N ASN A 307 -8.02 7.68 7.66
CA ASN A 307 -8.06 6.88 8.88
C ASN A 307 -6.99 5.75 8.91
N LEU A 308 -5.82 5.99 8.26
CA LEU A 308 -4.74 5.02 8.28
C LEU A 308 -4.01 5.07 9.62
N TYR A 309 -3.99 3.94 10.30
CA TYR A 309 -3.36 3.85 11.62
C TYR A 309 -1.88 4.24 11.54
N ASN A 310 -1.45 5.14 12.42
CA ASN A 310 -0.09 5.72 12.43
C ASN A 310 0.34 6.40 11.11
N GLY A 311 -0.60 6.75 10.23
CA GLY A 311 -0.30 7.31 8.92
C GLY A 311 0.48 6.36 7.99
N ALA A 312 0.44 5.05 8.24
CA ALA A 312 1.14 4.05 7.43
C ALA A 312 0.41 3.82 6.10
N THR A 313 0.99 4.26 4.99
CA THR A 313 0.28 4.35 3.69
C THR A 313 0.35 3.09 2.83
N PHE A 314 1.32 2.21 3.06
CA PHE A 314 1.52 1.04 2.21
C PHE A 314 0.76 -0.20 2.74
N GLY A 315 -0.56 -0.05 2.91
CA GLY A 315 -1.46 -1.08 3.40
C GLY A 315 -1.49 -1.23 4.91
N SER A 316 -1.14 -0.16 5.63
CA SER A 316 -1.05 -0.05 7.09
C SER A 316 -0.18 -1.14 7.72
N LEU A 317 -0.66 -2.38 7.80
CA LEU A 317 0.11 -3.50 8.35
C LEU A 317 1.23 -3.95 7.42
N SER A 318 2.44 -4.09 7.96
CA SER A 318 3.61 -4.60 7.27
C SER A 318 3.39 -6.00 6.67
N HIS A 319 4.08 -6.31 5.57
CA HIS A 319 4.08 -7.63 4.93
C HIS A 319 5.27 -8.49 5.37
N ASN A 320 5.63 -8.45 6.65
CA ASN A 320 6.63 -9.37 7.18
C ASN A 320 6.12 -10.81 7.20
N LEU A 321 7.01 -11.78 7.38
CA LEU A 321 6.70 -13.21 7.30
C LEU A 321 5.55 -13.64 8.24
N PHE A 322 5.41 -12.98 9.40
CA PHE A 322 4.37 -13.27 10.40
C PHE A 322 3.07 -12.48 10.19
N GLN A 323 3.02 -11.66 9.13
CA GLN A 323 1.84 -10.86 8.75
C GLN A 323 1.48 -11.02 7.27
N MET A 324 1.88 -12.14 6.65
CA MET A 324 1.56 -12.54 5.27
C MET A 324 0.81 -13.88 5.21
N GLY A 325 0.16 -14.16 4.11
CA GLY A 325 -0.57 -15.40 3.86
C GLY A 325 -1.60 -15.65 4.95
N TYR A 326 -1.60 -16.85 5.54
CA TYR A 326 -2.50 -17.21 6.63
C TYR A 326 -2.34 -16.33 7.90
N MET A 327 -1.12 -15.83 8.16
CA MET A 327 -0.84 -15.00 9.33
C MET A 327 -1.36 -13.57 9.19
N ARG A 328 -1.73 -13.15 7.97
CA ARG A 328 -2.38 -11.85 7.76
C ARG A 328 -3.80 -11.87 8.34
N PRO A 329 -4.31 -10.75 8.86
CA PRO A 329 -5.68 -10.70 9.37
C PRO A 329 -6.70 -11.23 8.35
N HIS A 330 -7.59 -12.08 8.83
CA HIS A 330 -8.59 -12.73 8.00
C HIS A 330 -9.73 -11.78 7.61
N ASN A 331 -10.42 -12.12 6.52
CA ASN A 331 -11.56 -11.35 5.98
C ASN A 331 -12.87 -11.53 6.77
N GLN A 332 -12.91 -12.33 7.83
CA GLN A 332 -14.07 -12.49 8.70
C GLN A 332 -13.66 -12.40 10.16
N HIS A 333 -14.47 -11.73 10.96
CA HIS A 333 -14.26 -11.64 12.40
C HIS A 333 -14.45 -13.01 13.07
N ARG A 334 -13.60 -13.34 14.05
CA ARG A 334 -13.65 -14.67 14.70
C ARG A 334 -14.89 -14.89 15.55
N LYS A 335 -15.32 -13.85 16.29
CA LYS A 335 -16.48 -13.92 17.19
C LYS A 335 -17.79 -13.56 16.47
N TYR A 336 -17.78 -12.50 15.69
CA TYR A 336 -18.95 -11.94 15.01
C TYR A 336 -19.01 -12.47 13.59
N LYS A 337 -19.83 -13.49 13.37
CA LYS A 337 -19.84 -14.22 12.09
C LYS A 337 -20.35 -13.41 10.91
N ASN A 338 -21.13 -12.37 11.20
CA ASN A 338 -21.68 -11.43 10.22
C ASN A 338 -20.85 -10.14 10.05
N LEU A 339 -19.63 -10.08 10.64
CA LEU A 339 -18.67 -8.99 10.42
C LEU A 339 -17.51 -9.46 9.55
N PHE A 340 -17.34 -8.77 8.43
CA PHE A 340 -16.29 -9.05 7.47
C PHE A 340 -15.38 -7.84 7.26
N PHE A 341 -14.17 -8.11 6.73
CA PHE A 341 -13.15 -7.10 6.48
C PHE A 341 -12.59 -7.27 5.07
N VAL A 342 -12.37 -6.14 4.38
CA VAL A 342 -11.76 -6.09 3.05
C VAL A 342 -10.67 -5.03 3.01
N GLY A 343 -9.86 -5.05 1.97
CA GLY A 343 -8.86 -4.01 1.71
C GLY A 343 -7.43 -4.39 2.10
N GLY A 344 -6.54 -3.39 2.05
CA GLY A 344 -5.09 -3.58 2.11
C GLY A 344 -4.53 -4.12 3.42
N SER A 345 -5.20 -3.90 4.55
CA SER A 345 -4.77 -4.39 5.87
C SER A 345 -5.27 -5.81 6.22
N THR A 346 -6.04 -6.45 5.32
CA THR A 346 -6.52 -7.83 5.44
C THR A 346 -5.89 -8.74 4.39
N HIS A 347 -6.22 -10.04 4.42
CA HIS A 347 -5.81 -10.99 3.38
C HIS A 347 -6.43 -10.61 2.00
N PRO A 348 -5.66 -10.67 0.91
CA PRO A 348 -4.26 -11.13 0.79
C PRO A 348 -3.21 -10.06 1.07
N GLY A 349 -3.52 -8.77 1.04
CA GLY A 349 -2.58 -7.70 1.28
C GLY A 349 -2.94 -6.38 0.61
N ASN A 350 -1.98 -5.46 0.51
CA ASN A 350 -2.18 -4.13 -0.04
C ASN A 350 -1.99 -4.04 -1.56
N GLY A 351 -2.46 -2.92 -2.11
CA GLY A 351 -2.45 -2.59 -3.53
C GLY A 351 -3.82 -2.82 -4.18
N ALA A 352 -4.15 -2.04 -5.21
CA ALA A 352 -5.45 -2.08 -5.86
C ALA A 352 -5.85 -3.51 -6.33
N PRO A 353 -4.97 -4.29 -7.01
CA PRO A 353 -5.31 -5.66 -7.39
C PRO A 353 -5.59 -6.57 -6.20
N MET A 354 -4.81 -6.43 -5.11
CA MET A 354 -5.00 -7.24 -3.90
C MET A 354 -6.30 -6.87 -3.18
N SER A 355 -6.70 -5.59 -3.18
CA SER A 355 -7.97 -5.15 -2.60
C SER A 355 -9.17 -5.72 -3.36
N LEU A 356 -9.12 -5.80 -4.69
CA LEU A 356 -10.14 -6.46 -5.50
C LEU A 356 -10.22 -7.97 -5.21
N ILE A 357 -9.07 -8.64 -5.06
CA ILE A 357 -9.03 -10.06 -4.65
C ILE A 357 -9.59 -10.21 -3.23
N SER A 358 -9.28 -9.30 -2.31
CA SER A 358 -9.84 -9.29 -0.95
C SER A 358 -11.37 -9.19 -0.97
N ALA A 359 -11.92 -8.30 -1.80
CA ALA A 359 -13.36 -8.15 -1.98
C ALA A 359 -14.00 -9.45 -2.50
N ARG A 360 -13.44 -10.04 -3.57
CA ARG A 360 -13.91 -11.31 -4.13
C ARG A 360 -13.89 -12.44 -3.09
N LEU A 361 -12.76 -12.63 -2.41
CA LEU A 361 -12.63 -13.68 -1.38
C LEU A 361 -13.62 -13.50 -0.21
N THR A 362 -13.92 -12.23 0.14
CA THR A 362 -14.91 -11.92 1.18
C THR A 362 -16.32 -12.20 0.69
N SER A 363 -16.67 -11.80 -0.53
CA SER A 363 -17.97 -12.11 -1.15
C SER A 363 -18.21 -13.61 -1.23
N GLU A 364 -17.21 -14.40 -1.65
CA GLU A 364 -17.29 -15.86 -1.65
C GLU A 364 -17.59 -16.44 -0.25
N LYS A 365 -17.00 -15.88 0.81
CA LYS A 365 -17.30 -16.30 2.19
C LYS A 365 -18.72 -15.97 2.61
N ILE A 366 -19.22 -14.80 2.26
CA ILE A 366 -20.57 -14.35 2.57
C ILE A 366 -21.59 -15.24 1.86
N LEU A 367 -21.44 -15.42 0.54
CA LEU A 367 -22.37 -16.18 -0.29
C LEU A 367 -22.39 -17.67 0.05
N ASN A 368 -21.28 -18.25 0.43
CA ASN A 368 -21.20 -19.66 0.83
C ASN A 368 -21.63 -19.89 2.29
N GLY A 369 -22.02 -18.86 3.04
CA GLY A 369 -22.50 -18.93 4.43
C GLY A 369 -21.48 -19.51 5.42
N LYS A 370 -20.19 -19.33 5.15
CA LYS A 370 -19.16 -20.16 5.80
C LYS A 370 -17.94 -19.37 6.25
#